data_70f850fc154ad5f8372e6888df36192b
#
_entry.id   70f850fc154ad5f8372e6888df36192b
#
_cell.length_a   1.000
_cell.length_b   1.000
_cell.length_c   1.000
_cell.angle_alpha   90.00
_cell.angle_beta   90.00
_cell.angle_gamma   90.00
#
_symmetry.space_group_name_H-M   'P 1'
#
loop_
_entity.id
_entity.type
_entity.pdbx_description
1 polymer ?
#
loop_
_entity_poly.entity_id
_entity_poly.type
_entity_poly.pdbx_seq_one_letter_code
_entity_poly.pdbx_strand_id
1 'polypeptide(L)'
;MYEVLDKDTIKSEILPYLSVAKRGYVTKSDLVEVIQCILYKLKTGCQWHMLPVSAIFTGRVLSYKSVYAHFRKWSRNGEWKKVWGMILSRHRSFLDMSSVDLDGSHTTTLRGGECCGYQGRKKRTTTNAIYVTDRQGIPLAMSTPVSGSHNDLHNISQVLQDLFAGIKDSGLSVSGLFLNADAGFDSAQFRRGCHQQEVFPNVAFNKRRGMRRDDELLDELLYKERYSIERTNAWLDSYRSVLNRFDTTQTSWER
;
A
#
# COMPACT_ATOMS: atom_id res chain seq x y z
N MET A 1 8.96 -16.91 20.44
CA MET A 1 9.13 -15.55 19.89
C MET A 1 7.93 -15.23 19.00
N TYR A 2 7.47 -13.98 18.94
CA TYR A 2 6.38 -13.58 18.04
C TYR A 2 6.88 -13.56 16.59
N GLU A 3 6.41 -14.49 15.78
CA GLU A 3 6.62 -14.50 14.33
C GLU A 3 5.50 -13.70 13.68
N VAL A 4 5.84 -12.77 12.78
CA VAL A 4 4.84 -11.96 12.04
C VAL A 4 4.23 -12.78 10.93
N LEU A 5 5.04 -13.63 10.29
CA LEU A 5 4.67 -14.53 9.23
C LEU A 5 5.49 -15.83 9.40
N ASP A 6 4.92 -16.98 9.10
CA ASP A 6 5.63 -18.24 9.20
C ASP A 6 6.78 -18.32 8.18
N LYS A 7 7.81 -19.12 8.53
CA LYS A 7 9.06 -19.22 7.75
C LYS A 7 8.82 -19.82 6.36
N ASP A 8 7.87 -20.72 6.21
CA ASP A 8 7.63 -21.41 4.95
C ASP A 8 6.92 -20.48 3.96
N THR A 9 5.98 -19.66 4.42
CA THR A 9 5.39 -18.57 3.63
C THR A 9 6.44 -17.56 3.19
N ILE A 10 7.38 -17.16 4.06
CA ILE A 10 8.47 -16.26 3.65
C ILE A 10 9.33 -16.89 2.56
N LYS A 11 9.66 -18.18 2.68
CA LYS A 11 10.48 -18.91 1.70
C LYS A 11 9.79 -19.06 0.36
N SER A 12 8.48 -19.33 0.35
CA SER A 12 7.73 -19.61 -0.87
C SER A 12 7.21 -18.35 -1.57
N GLU A 13 6.79 -17.33 -0.81
CA GLU A 13 6.07 -16.20 -1.34
C GLU A 13 6.89 -14.90 -1.43
N ILE A 14 7.96 -14.75 -0.62
CA ILE A 14 8.70 -13.49 -0.53
C ILE A 14 10.13 -13.65 -1.05
N LEU A 15 10.89 -14.57 -0.46
CA LEU A 15 12.32 -14.73 -0.72
C LEU A 15 12.68 -14.95 -2.20
N PRO A 16 11.91 -15.71 -3.02
CA PRO A 16 12.25 -15.95 -4.41
C PRO A 16 12.31 -14.69 -5.28
N TYR A 17 11.63 -13.62 -4.86
CA TYR A 17 11.51 -12.36 -5.62
C TYR A 17 12.45 -11.26 -5.12
N LEU A 18 13.24 -11.54 -4.05
CA LEU A 18 14.21 -10.61 -3.51
C LEU A 18 15.62 -10.91 -4.03
N SER A 19 16.37 -9.84 -4.35
CA SER A 19 17.73 -10.00 -4.86
C SER A 19 18.71 -10.43 -3.78
N VAL A 20 19.48 -11.46 -4.08
CA VAL A 20 20.60 -11.93 -3.26
C VAL A 20 21.91 -11.49 -3.88
N ALA A 21 22.89 -11.09 -3.07
CA ALA A 21 24.22 -10.74 -3.56
C ALA A 21 24.90 -11.99 -4.15
N LYS A 22 25.30 -11.91 -5.45
CA LYS A 22 26.03 -12.98 -6.15
C LYS A 22 27.53 -12.75 -6.16
N ARG A 23 27.99 -11.53 -5.90
CA ARG A 23 29.41 -11.11 -5.88
C ARG A 23 29.65 -10.19 -4.68
N GLY A 24 30.89 -10.10 -4.24
CA GLY A 24 31.29 -9.33 -3.07
C GLY A 24 30.93 -10.04 -1.76
N TYR A 25 30.52 -9.27 -0.75
CA TYR A 25 30.11 -9.84 0.53
C TYR A 25 28.73 -10.51 0.40
N VAL A 26 28.73 -11.84 0.40
CA VAL A 26 27.50 -12.65 0.45
C VAL A 26 27.19 -12.94 1.90
N THR A 27 25.99 -12.59 2.34
CA THR A 27 25.56 -12.88 3.71
C THR A 27 25.51 -14.41 3.94
N LYS A 28 26.04 -14.85 5.08
CA LYS A 28 25.96 -16.24 5.52
C LYS A 28 24.80 -16.49 6.48
N SER A 29 24.02 -15.46 6.79
CA SER A 29 22.84 -15.55 7.67
C SER A 29 21.62 -15.92 6.85
N ASP A 30 20.64 -16.53 7.49
CA ASP A 30 19.38 -16.89 6.86
C ASP A 30 18.60 -15.63 6.48
N LEU A 31 18.30 -15.47 5.19
CA LEU A 31 17.52 -14.34 4.69
C LEU A 31 16.05 -14.37 5.12
N VAL A 32 15.52 -15.53 5.46
CA VAL A 32 14.17 -15.66 6.07
C VAL A 32 14.15 -14.93 7.40
N GLU A 33 15.19 -15.07 8.21
CA GLU A 33 15.30 -14.39 9.51
C GLU A 33 15.55 -12.88 9.34
N VAL A 34 16.24 -12.46 8.28
CA VAL A 34 16.35 -11.04 7.90
C VAL A 34 14.98 -10.46 7.57
N ILE A 35 14.17 -11.19 6.79
CA ILE A 35 12.80 -10.76 6.44
C ILE A 35 11.92 -10.71 7.70
N GLN A 36 12.01 -11.70 8.59
CA GLN A 36 11.30 -11.68 9.88
C GLN A 36 11.67 -10.44 10.72
N CYS A 37 12.93 -10.06 10.77
CA CYS A 37 13.37 -8.84 11.44
C CYS A 37 12.72 -7.58 10.84
N ILE A 38 12.63 -7.51 9.50
CA ILE A 38 11.99 -6.38 8.80
C ILE A 38 10.50 -6.35 9.10
N LEU A 39 9.81 -7.49 8.97
CA LEU A 39 8.38 -7.60 9.28
C LEU A 39 8.08 -7.27 10.74
N TYR A 40 8.93 -7.73 11.67
CA TYR A 40 8.82 -7.39 13.08
C TYR A 40 8.93 -5.87 13.31
N LYS A 41 9.90 -5.20 12.68
CA LYS A 41 10.03 -3.73 12.73
C LYS A 41 8.78 -3.05 12.20
N LEU A 42 8.25 -3.48 11.06
CA LEU A 42 7.07 -2.89 10.44
C LEU A 42 5.83 -3.07 11.32
N LYS A 43 5.65 -4.26 11.90
CA LYS A 43 4.52 -4.57 12.77
C LYS A 43 4.55 -3.81 14.09
N THR A 44 5.72 -3.76 14.75
CA THR A 44 5.86 -3.18 16.09
C THR A 44 6.17 -1.68 16.08
N GLY A 45 6.71 -1.15 14.96
CA GLY A 45 7.19 0.23 14.86
C GLY A 45 8.44 0.50 15.69
N CYS A 46 9.14 -0.51 16.19
CA CYS A 46 10.36 -0.32 16.98
C CYS A 46 11.43 0.41 16.17
N GLN A 47 12.34 1.09 16.84
CA GLN A 47 13.50 1.70 16.18
C GLN A 47 14.46 0.60 15.70
N TRP A 48 15.16 0.81 14.59
CA TRP A 48 16.06 -0.19 14.02
C TRP A 48 17.08 -0.73 15.03
N HIS A 49 17.67 0.13 15.86
CA HIS A 49 18.66 -0.29 16.87
C HIS A 49 18.06 -1.10 18.03
N MET A 50 16.73 -1.08 18.19
CA MET A 50 15.98 -1.85 19.19
C MET A 50 15.47 -3.19 18.66
N LEU A 51 15.81 -3.54 17.42
CA LEU A 51 15.45 -4.86 16.87
C LEU A 51 16.04 -5.99 17.72
N PRO A 52 15.24 -6.96 18.18
CA PRO A 52 15.71 -8.08 18.98
C PRO A 52 16.39 -9.14 18.11
N VAL A 53 17.45 -8.74 17.39
CA VAL A 53 18.13 -9.60 16.40
C VAL A 53 18.60 -10.92 17.00
N SER A 54 19.18 -10.90 18.19
CA SER A 54 19.66 -12.11 18.88
C SER A 54 18.54 -13.09 19.22
N ALA A 55 17.32 -12.63 19.32
CA ALA A 55 16.17 -13.46 19.62
C ALA A 55 15.47 -13.98 18.35
N ILE A 56 15.69 -13.36 17.18
CA ILE A 56 15.09 -13.77 15.90
C ILE A 56 16.01 -14.74 15.15
N PHE A 57 17.34 -14.46 15.13
CA PHE A 57 18.30 -15.32 14.46
C PHE A 57 18.59 -16.59 15.27
N THR A 58 18.49 -17.74 14.62
CA THR A 58 18.84 -19.05 15.21
C THR A 58 20.29 -19.46 14.90
N GLY A 59 20.86 -18.93 13.81
CA GLY A 59 22.23 -19.18 13.39
C GLY A 59 23.12 -17.96 13.55
N ARG A 60 23.80 -17.55 12.47
CA ARG A 60 24.66 -16.37 12.47
C ARG A 60 23.83 -15.09 12.59
N VAL A 61 23.95 -14.42 13.71
CA VAL A 61 23.22 -13.16 14.00
C VAL A 61 23.80 -12.01 13.18
N LEU A 62 22.95 -11.29 12.46
CA LEU A 62 23.28 -10.01 11.84
C LEU A 62 23.04 -8.86 12.80
N SER A 63 23.83 -7.80 12.67
CA SER A 63 23.53 -6.53 13.33
C SER A 63 22.28 -5.90 12.72
N TYR A 64 21.57 -5.09 13.51
CA TYR A 64 20.44 -4.31 12.98
C TYR A 64 20.82 -3.43 11.78
N LYS A 65 22.08 -2.93 11.71
CA LYS A 65 22.60 -2.15 10.57
C LYS A 65 22.59 -2.98 9.29
N SER A 66 22.96 -4.26 9.37
CA SER A 66 22.97 -5.18 8.23
C SER A 66 21.53 -5.51 7.79
N VAL A 67 20.61 -5.75 8.73
CA VAL A 67 19.19 -5.93 8.43
C VAL A 67 18.62 -4.69 7.73
N TYR A 68 18.92 -3.49 8.24
CA TYR A 68 18.50 -2.23 7.62
C TYR A 68 19.10 -2.02 6.23
N ALA A 69 20.35 -2.47 6.00
CA ALA A 69 20.99 -2.40 4.67
C ALA A 69 20.24 -3.27 3.65
N HIS A 70 19.79 -4.47 4.03
CA HIS A 70 18.91 -5.32 3.19
C HIS A 70 17.59 -4.64 2.90
N PHE A 71 16.91 -4.12 3.92
CA PHE A 71 15.65 -3.37 3.74
C PHE A 71 15.82 -2.22 2.76
N ARG A 72 16.83 -1.35 2.95
CA ARG A 72 17.12 -0.23 2.05
C ARG A 72 17.42 -0.65 0.62
N LYS A 73 18.21 -1.73 0.43
CA LYS A 73 18.52 -2.25 -0.89
C LYS A 73 17.26 -2.68 -1.61
N TRP A 74 16.45 -3.54 -1.00
CA TRP A 74 15.21 -4.05 -1.60
C TRP A 74 14.18 -2.95 -1.83
N SER A 75 14.09 -1.96 -0.93
CA SER A 75 13.25 -0.78 -1.10
C SER A 75 13.67 0.05 -2.31
N ARG A 76 14.95 0.42 -2.42
CA ARG A 76 15.47 1.23 -3.53
C ARG A 76 15.29 0.55 -4.90
N ASN A 77 15.38 -0.76 -4.94
CA ASN A 77 15.22 -1.54 -6.15
C ASN A 77 13.73 -1.82 -6.50
N GLY A 78 12.78 -1.38 -5.69
CA GLY A 78 11.35 -1.64 -5.89
C GLY A 78 10.96 -3.11 -5.69
N GLU A 79 11.79 -3.90 -5.00
CA GLU A 79 11.61 -5.34 -4.90
C GLU A 79 10.39 -5.71 -4.04
N TRP A 80 10.04 -4.92 -3.01
CA TRP A 80 8.83 -5.15 -2.22
C TRP A 80 7.55 -5.00 -3.04
N LYS A 81 7.48 -3.98 -3.92
CA LYS A 81 6.35 -3.83 -4.85
C LYS A 81 6.25 -5.01 -5.80
N LYS A 82 7.40 -5.49 -6.29
CA LYS A 82 7.45 -6.70 -7.13
C LYS A 82 6.98 -7.94 -6.38
N VAL A 83 7.43 -8.14 -5.13
CA VAL A 83 6.96 -9.25 -4.26
C VAL A 83 5.44 -9.21 -4.16
N TRP A 84 4.86 -8.05 -3.84
CA TRP A 84 3.42 -7.91 -3.71
C TRP A 84 2.68 -8.25 -5.01
N GLY A 85 3.12 -7.70 -6.14
CA GLY A 85 2.54 -8.01 -7.45
C GLY A 85 2.60 -9.50 -7.80
N MET A 86 3.70 -10.19 -7.46
CA MET A 86 3.83 -11.63 -7.68
C MET A 86 2.91 -12.44 -6.78
N ILE A 87 2.71 -12.03 -5.52
CA ILE A 87 1.73 -12.65 -4.61
C ILE A 87 0.31 -12.50 -5.18
N LEU A 88 -0.09 -11.30 -5.59
CA LEU A 88 -1.41 -11.07 -6.20
C LEU A 88 -1.60 -11.93 -7.45
N SER A 89 -0.61 -11.97 -8.35
CA SER A 89 -0.64 -12.76 -9.58
C SER A 89 -0.82 -14.27 -9.29
N ARG A 90 -0.05 -14.77 -8.33
CA ARG A 90 -0.06 -16.20 -7.96
C ARG A 90 -1.38 -16.63 -7.31
N HIS A 91 -1.95 -15.75 -6.50
CA HIS A 91 -3.16 -16.01 -5.74
C HIS A 91 -4.41 -15.33 -6.33
N ARG A 92 -4.37 -14.97 -7.61
CA ARG A 92 -5.46 -14.25 -8.30
C ARG A 92 -6.84 -14.92 -8.19
N SER A 93 -6.90 -16.25 -8.06
CA SER A 93 -8.16 -17.00 -7.92
C SER A 93 -8.86 -16.77 -6.57
N PHE A 94 -8.17 -16.21 -5.58
CA PHE A 94 -8.74 -15.84 -4.27
C PHE A 94 -9.20 -14.39 -4.20
N LEU A 95 -8.89 -13.57 -5.23
CA LEU A 95 -9.30 -12.18 -5.29
C LEU A 95 -10.73 -12.08 -5.83
N ASP A 96 -11.54 -11.24 -5.21
CA ASP A 96 -12.86 -10.90 -5.72
C ASP A 96 -12.79 -9.58 -6.50
N MET A 97 -12.59 -9.72 -7.81
CA MET A 97 -12.49 -8.59 -8.75
C MET A 97 -13.85 -8.17 -9.32
N SER A 98 -14.98 -8.56 -8.73
CA SER A 98 -16.31 -8.14 -9.18
C SER A 98 -16.54 -6.64 -8.98
N SER A 99 -15.92 -6.05 -7.98
CA SER A 99 -15.77 -4.61 -7.78
C SER A 99 -14.48 -4.31 -7.06
N VAL A 100 -14.04 -3.05 -7.11
CA VAL A 100 -12.88 -2.56 -6.37
C VAL A 100 -13.26 -1.30 -5.60
N ASP A 101 -12.64 -1.09 -4.46
CA ASP A 101 -12.89 0.07 -3.61
C ASP A 101 -11.65 0.96 -3.58
N LEU A 102 -11.86 2.29 -3.64
CA LEU A 102 -10.81 3.28 -3.60
C LEU A 102 -11.03 4.25 -2.44
N ASP A 103 -9.97 4.48 -1.66
CA ASP A 103 -9.99 5.47 -0.57
C ASP A 103 -8.61 6.07 -0.33
N GLY A 104 -8.59 7.27 0.28
CA GLY A 104 -7.38 7.96 0.70
C GLY A 104 -7.07 7.71 2.17
N SER A 105 -5.82 7.36 2.47
CA SER A 105 -5.36 7.16 3.84
C SER A 105 -4.26 8.14 4.21
N HIS A 106 -4.44 8.84 5.32
CA HIS A 106 -3.48 9.80 5.87
C HIS A 106 -2.71 9.21 7.04
N THR A 107 -1.46 8.89 6.82
CA THR A 107 -0.54 8.44 7.87
C THR A 107 0.09 9.62 8.60
N THR A 108 0.04 9.62 9.94
CA THR A 108 0.69 10.65 10.77
C THR A 108 2.22 10.59 10.62
N THR A 109 2.84 11.73 10.34
CA THR A 109 4.30 11.85 10.27
C THR A 109 4.85 12.53 11.53
N LEU A 110 5.73 11.82 12.24
CA LEU A 110 6.24 12.30 13.52
C LEU A 110 7.59 13.04 13.42
N ARG A 111 8.34 12.83 12.32
CA ARG A 111 9.65 13.45 12.10
C ARG A 111 9.72 14.41 10.92
N GLY A 112 8.61 14.59 10.20
CA GLY A 112 8.64 15.29 8.91
C GLY A 112 9.37 14.47 7.83
N GLY A 113 9.87 15.13 6.79
CA GLY A 113 10.56 14.51 5.65
C GLY A 113 9.83 14.75 4.34
N GLU A 114 10.14 13.93 3.34
CA GLU A 114 9.51 13.98 2.01
C GLU A 114 8.02 13.64 2.07
N CYS A 115 7.22 14.29 1.24
CA CYS A 115 5.77 14.03 1.11
C CYS A 115 5.01 14.23 2.45
N CYS A 116 5.41 15.21 3.27
CA CYS A 116 4.75 15.54 4.53
C CYS A 116 4.11 16.93 4.45
N GLY A 117 2.91 17.06 5.00
CA GLY A 117 2.22 18.36 5.06
C GLY A 117 1.12 18.37 6.12
N TYR A 118 0.77 19.59 6.58
CA TYR A 118 -0.25 19.76 7.60
C TYR A 118 -1.65 19.51 7.03
N GLN A 119 -2.38 18.59 7.66
CA GLN A 119 -3.77 18.29 7.35
C GLN A 119 -4.70 18.96 8.36
N GLY A 120 -5.38 20.01 7.92
CA GLY A 120 -6.21 20.85 8.79
C GLY A 120 -7.35 20.10 9.49
N ARG A 121 -8.02 19.16 8.80
CA ARG A 121 -9.09 18.34 9.38
C ARG A 121 -8.58 17.40 10.49
N LYS A 122 -7.40 16.82 10.29
CA LYS A 122 -6.77 15.91 11.27
C LYS A 122 -5.89 16.65 12.29
N LYS A 123 -5.67 17.95 12.12
CA LYS A 123 -4.84 18.83 12.98
C LYS A 123 -3.44 18.25 13.24
N ARG A 124 -2.83 17.66 12.23
CA ARG A 124 -1.49 17.05 12.32
C ARG A 124 -0.81 16.99 10.95
N THR A 125 0.52 16.83 10.97
CA THR A 125 1.29 16.59 9.74
C THR A 125 1.11 15.14 9.33
N THR A 126 0.77 14.93 8.04
CA THR A 126 0.52 13.60 7.50
C THR A 126 1.14 13.44 6.12
N THR A 127 1.27 12.19 5.70
CA THR A 127 1.44 11.78 4.29
C THR A 127 0.14 11.14 3.84
N ASN A 128 -0.31 11.46 2.63
CA ASN A 128 -1.50 10.89 2.03
C ASN A 128 -1.13 9.89 0.94
N ALA A 129 -1.77 8.72 0.92
CA ALA A 129 -1.70 7.75 -0.17
C ALA A 129 -3.11 7.21 -0.46
N ILE A 130 -3.38 6.94 -1.72
CA ILE A 130 -4.64 6.36 -2.18
C ILE A 130 -4.43 4.87 -2.38
N TYR A 131 -5.35 4.07 -1.89
CA TYR A 131 -5.36 2.62 -2.01
C TYR A 131 -6.52 2.17 -2.88
N VAL A 132 -6.28 1.10 -3.63
CA VAL A 132 -7.33 0.32 -4.29
C VAL A 132 -7.31 -1.07 -3.72
N THR A 133 -8.48 -1.58 -3.34
CA THR A 133 -8.65 -2.93 -2.82
C THR A 133 -9.61 -3.71 -3.69
N ASP A 134 -9.54 -5.05 -3.64
CA ASP A 134 -10.61 -5.89 -4.15
C ASP A 134 -11.85 -5.79 -3.24
N ARG A 135 -12.94 -6.44 -3.63
CA ARG A 135 -14.21 -6.44 -2.87
C ARG A 135 -14.07 -7.03 -1.46
N GLN A 136 -13.07 -7.88 -1.22
CA GLN A 136 -12.79 -8.46 0.10
C GLN A 136 -11.92 -7.55 0.97
N GLY A 137 -11.39 -6.45 0.41
CA GLY A 137 -10.49 -5.53 1.08
C GLY A 137 -9.01 -5.91 0.97
N ILE A 138 -8.63 -6.80 0.04
CA ILE A 138 -7.21 -7.08 -0.23
C ILE A 138 -6.61 -5.91 -1.01
N PRO A 139 -5.54 -5.24 -0.52
CA PRO A 139 -4.91 -4.14 -1.24
C PRO A 139 -4.36 -4.61 -2.60
N LEU A 140 -4.81 -4.00 -3.69
CA LEU A 140 -4.33 -4.31 -5.05
C LEU A 140 -3.19 -3.38 -5.45
N ALA A 141 -3.33 -2.09 -5.13
CA ALA A 141 -2.34 -1.07 -5.45
C ALA A 141 -2.41 0.10 -4.45
N MET A 142 -1.30 0.82 -4.37
CA MET A 142 -1.17 2.07 -3.62
C MET A 142 -0.57 3.14 -4.53
N SER A 143 -1.08 4.37 -4.46
CA SER A 143 -0.52 5.50 -5.18
C SER A 143 0.84 5.90 -4.62
N THR A 144 1.61 6.63 -5.42
CA THR A 144 2.76 7.38 -4.90
C THR A 144 2.28 8.32 -3.78
N PRO A 145 2.92 8.30 -2.59
CA PRO A 145 2.55 9.14 -1.48
C PRO A 145 2.74 10.63 -1.79
N VAL A 146 1.81 11.45 -1.32
CA VAL A 146 1.86 12.90 -1.46
C VAL A 146 1.78 13.59 -0.09
N SER A 147 2.09 14.88 -0.06
CA SER A 147 1.92 15.71 1.14
C SER A 147 0.47 15.66 1.63
N GLY A 148 0.29 15.48 2.94
CA GLY A 148 -1.04 15.48 3.56
C GLY A 148 -1.79 16.81 3.49
N SER A 149 -1.15 17.90 3.02
CA SER A 149 -1.81 19.16 2.71
C SER A 149 -2.67 19.10 1.45
N HIS A 150 -2.43 18.12 0.57
CA HIS A 150 -3.23 17.90 -0.62
C HIS A 150 -4.50 17.10 -0.29
N ASN A 151 -5.57 17.39 -1.02
CA ASN A 151 -6.78 16.58 -1.00
C ASN A 151 -6.63 15.33 -1.89
N ASP A 152 -7.53 14.37 -1.77
CA ASP A 152 -7.48 13.09 -2.49
C ASP A 152 -7.66 13.23 -4.03
N LEU A 153 -8.14 14.39 -4.50
CA LEU A 153 -8.23 14.71 -5.94
C LEU A 153 -6.96 15.34 -6.52
N HIS A 154 -5.91 15.54 -5.70
CA HIS A 154 -4.66 16.09 -6.21
C HIS A 154 -4.03 15.17 -7.25
N ASN A 155 -3.81 15.68 -8.46
CA ASN A 155 -3.28 14.92 -9.59
C ASN A 155 -4.02 13.60 -9.88
N ILE A 156 -5.33 13.54 -9.63
CA ILE A 156 -6.11 12.30 -9.63
C ILE A 156 -6.01 11.51 -10.95
N SER A 157 -5.88 12.17 -12.11
CA SER A 157 -5.72 11.47 -13.39
C SER A 157 -4.43 10.64 -13.43
N GLN A 158 -3.30 11.21 -12.95
CA GLN A 158 -2.03 10.49 -12.89
C GLN A 158 -2.09 9.39 -11.83
N VAL A 159 -2.69 9.69 -10.69
CA VAL A 159 -2.88 8.69 -9.60
C VAL A 159 -3.65 7.47 -10.11
N LEU A 160 -4.75 7.66 -10.83
CA LEU A 160 -5.52 6.55 -11.40
C LEU A 160 -4.71 5.74 -12.42
N GLN A 161 -3.95 6.42 -13.30
CA GLN A 161 -3.07 5.75 -14.26
C GLN A 161 -2.04 4.87 -13.53
N ASP A 162 -1.38 5.39 -12.51
CA ASP A 162 -0.35 4.67 -11.75
C ASP A 162 -0.95 3.47 -10.98
N LEU A 163 -2.14 3.64 -10.38
CA LEU A 163 -2.85 2.58 -9.66
C LEU A 163 -3.25 1.45 -10.62
N PHE A 164 -3.88 1.79 -11.73
CA PHE A 164 -4.31 0.78 -12.70
C PHE A 164 -3.13 0.11 -13.42
N ALA A 165 -2.05 0.85 -13.70
CA ALA A 165 -0.82 0.25 -14.19
C ALA A 165 -0.26 -0.78 -13.19
N GLY A 166 -0.21 -0.44 -11.91
CA GLY A 166 0.24 -1.37 -10.85
C GLY A 166 -0.61 -2.64 -10.76
N ILE A 167 -1.93 -2.54 -10.93
CA ILE A 167 -2.84 -3.69 -10.97
C ILE A 167 -2.56 -4.55 -12.22
N LYS A 168 -2.42 -3.93 -13.39
CA LYS A 168 -2.08 -4.62 -14.66
C LYS A 168 -0.72 -5.31 -14.60
N ASP A 169 0.28 -4.67 -13.99
CA ASP A 169 1.62 -5.24 -13.79
C ASP A 169 1.59 -6.51 -12.92
N SER A 170 0.57 -6.65 -12.07
CA SER A 170 0.30 -7.86 -11.29
C SER A 170 -0.45 -8.94 -12.07
N GLY A 171 -0.69 -8.74 -13.37
CA GLY A 171 -1.41 -9.68 -14.25
C GLY A 171 -2.92 -9.70 -14.04
N LEU A 172 -3.49 -8.68 -13.41
CA LEU A 172 -4.93 -8.53 -13.18
C LEU A 172 -5.53 -7.59 -14.24
N SER A 173 -6.77 -7.91 -14.69
CA SER A 173 -7.51 -7.02 -15.60
C SER A 173 -8.21 -5.93 -14.81
N VAL A 174 -8.24 -4.71 -15.37
CA VAL A 174 -9.04 -3.60 -14.84
C VAL A 174 -10.22 -3.27 -15.74
N SER A 175 -10.24 -3.74 -16.99
CA SER A 175 -11.31 -3.47 -17.94
C SER A 175 -12.63 -4.06 -17.42
N GLY A 176 -13.67 -3.25 -17.42
CA GLY A 176 -15.01 -3.64 -16.97
C GLY A 176 -15.22 -3.61 -15.45
N LEU A 177 -14.22 -3.23 -14.65
CA LEU A 177 -14.35 -3.14 -13.20
C LEU A 177 -15.29 -1.99 -12.79
N PHE A 178 -16.07 -2.21 -11.74
CA PHE A 178 -16.74 -1.16 -10.98
C PHE A 178 -15.81 -0.66 -9.88
N LEU A 179 -15.56 0.66 -9.87
CA LEU A 179 -14.72 1.31 -8.86
C LEU A 179 -15.59 2.14 -7.93
N ASN A 180 -15.76 1.67 -6.70
CA ASN A 180 -16.44 2.41 -5.65
C ASN A 180 -15.49 3.43 -5.03
N ALA A 181 -15.94 4.66 -4.85
CA ALA A 181 -15.21 5.69 -4.13
C ALA A 181 -16.19 6.61 -3.38
N ASP A 182 -15.71 7.30 -2.35
CA ASP A 182 -16.57 8.20 -1.59
C ASP A 182 -16.94 9.47 -2.41
N ALA A 183 -17.92 10.24 -1.92
CA ALA A 183 -18.37 11.47 -2.58
C ALA A 183 -17.26 12.55 -2.70
N GLY A 184 -16.16 12.41 -1.97
CA GLY A 184 -14.98 13.28 -2.09
C GLY A 184 -14.30 13.14 -3.44
N PHE A 185 -14.38 11.96 -4.05
CA PHE A 185 -13.82 11.68 -5.38
C PHE A 185 -14.74 12.09 -6.54
N ASP A 186 -15.98 12.52 -6.27
CA ASP A 186 -16.91 12.91 -7.33
C ASP A 186 -16.40 14.15 -8.09
N SER A 187 -15.74 13.93 -9.19
CA SER A 187 -15.23 14.95 -10.10
C SER A 187 -15.22 14.46 -11.54
N ALA A 188 -15.44 15.39 -12.48
CA ALA A 188 -15.38 15.08 -13.92
C ALA A 188 -14.00 14.51 -14.32
N GLN A 189 -12.92 14.94 -13.64
CA GLN A 189 -11.57 14.46 -13.89
C GLN A 189 -11.41 13.00 -13.42
N PHE A 190 -11.94 12.66 -12.24
CA PHE A 190 -11.92 11.27 -11.73
C PHE A 190 -12.71 10.36 -12.66
N ARG A 191 -13.94 10.71 -13.01
CA ARG A 191 -14.80 9.90 -13.90
C ARG A 191 -14.14 9.69 -15.26
N ARG A 192 -13.60 10.75 -15.88
CA ARG A 192 -12.85 10.62 -17.14
C ARG A 192 -11.64 9.72 -17.03
N GLY A 193 -10.87 9.83 -15.94
CA GLY A 193 -9.71 8.98 -15.70
C GLY A 193 -10.08 7.49 -15.57
N CYS A 194 -11.21 7.17 -14.93
CA CYS A 194 -11.75 5.81 -14.89
C CYS A 194 -12.16 5.31 -16.28
N HIS A 195 -12.96 6.08 -17.01
CA HIS A 195 -13.42 5.69 -18.36
C HIS A 195 -12.28 5.49 -19.35
N GLN A 196 -11.20 6.29 -19.27
CA GLN A 196 -9.99 6.10 -20.08
C GLN A 196 -9.32 4.74 -19.85
N GLN A 197 -9.57 4.08 -18.73
CA GLN A 197 -9.07 2.76 -18.37
C GLN A 197 -10.14 1.67 -18.47
N GLU A 198 -11.30 1.98 -19.08
CA GLU A 198 -12.46 1.08 -19.19
C GLU A 198 -13.01 0.62 -17.82
N VAL A 199 -12.91 1.51 -16.82
CA VAL A 199 -13.41 1.29 -15.46
C VAL A 199 -14.66 2.11 -15.26
N PHE A 200 -15.69 1.53 -14.65
CA PHE A 200 -16.97 2.18 -14.33
C PHE A 200 -16.90 2.83 -12.94
N PRO A 201 -16.87 4.18 -12.83
CA PRO A 201 -16.86 4.87 -11.56
C PRO A 201 -18.22 4.78 -10.87
N ASN A 202 -18.29 4.14 -9.71
CA ASN A 202 -19.47 4.08 -8.84
C ASN A 202 -19.26 5.00 -7.63
N VAL A 203 -19.55 6.28 -7.80
CA VAL A 203 -19.24 7.35 -6.85
C VAL A 203 -20.51 8.08 -6.45
N ALA A 204 -20.73 8.20 -5.14
CA ALA A 204 -21.86 8.97 -4.62
C ALA A 204 -21.74 10.45 -5.02
N PHE A 205 -22.87 11.06 -5.35
CA PHE A 205 -22.92 12.45 -5.74
C PHE A 205 -22.50 13.39 -4.60
N ASN A 206 -21.61 14.32 -4.90
CA ASN A 206 -21.20 15.35 -3.96
C ASN A 206 -22.16 16.55 -4.00
N LYS A 207 -23.10 16.62 -3.06
CA LYS A 207 -24.11 17.68 -2.96
C LYS A 207 -23.55 19.11 -2.97
N ARG A 208 -22.27 19.30 -2.62
CA ARG A 208 -21.61 20.63 -2.65
C ARG A 208 -21.25 21.10 -4.07
N ARG A 209 -21.35 20.23 -5.08
CA ARG A 209 -20.96 20.52 -6.47
C ARG A 209 -22.15 20.87 -7.39
N GLY A 210 -23.36 20.98 -6.86
CA GLY A 210 -24.55 21.34 -7.62
C GLY A 210 -25.47 20.16 -7.87
N MET A 211 -26.23 20.20 -8.99
CA MET A 211 -27.17 19.15 -9.32
C MET A 211 -26.47 17.92 -9.93
N ARG A 212 -26.99 16.74 -9.60
CA ARG A 212 -26.58 15.46 -10.21
C ARG A 212 -26.88 15.54 -11.72
N ARG A 213 -25.97 14.99 -12.53
CA ARG A 213 -26.23 14.80 -13.95
C ARG A 213 -27.03 13.51 -14.14
N ASP A 214 -27.98 13.51 -15.04
CA ASP A 214 -28.85 12.35 -15.29
C ASP A 214 -28.10 11.17 -15.90
N ASP A 215 -26.92 11.41 -16.48
CA ASP A 215 -26.03 10.40 -17.06
C ASP A 215 -25.06 9.73 -16.04
N GLU A 216 -25.06 10.19 -14.78
CA GLU A 216 -24.22 9.64 -13.73
C GLU A 216 -24.95 8.53 -12.96
N LEU A 217 -24.64 7.28 -13.33
CA LEU A 217 -25.18 6.11 -12.65
C LEU A 217 -24.50 5.91 -11.28
N LEU A 218 -25.29 5.55 -10.29
CA LEU A 218 -24.83 5.05 -8.99
C LEU A 218 -25.58 3.76 -8.68
N ASP A 219 -24.84 2.66 -8.60
CA ASP A 219 -25.35 1.41 -8.03
C ASP A 219 -25.25 1.49 -6.50
N GLU A 220 -26.38 1.73 -5.84
CA GLU A 220 -26.44 1.89 -4.38
C GLU A 220 -26.14 0.58 -3.63
N LEU A 221 -26.45 -0.58 -4.21
CA LEU A 221 -26.17 -1.86 -3.58
C LEU A 221 -24.65 -2.11 -3.56
N LEU A 222 -24.02 -1.94 -4.71
CA LEU A 222 -22.57 -2.06 -4.84
C LEU A 222 -21.84 -1.01 -4.00
N TYR A 223 -22.35 0.22 -3.93
CA TYR A 223 -21.77 1.28 -3.13
C TYR A 223 -21.81 1.00 -1.63
N LYS A 224 -22.84 0.33 -1.14
CA LYS A 224 -22.92 -0.09 0.28
C LYS A 224 -21.85 -1.08 0.69
N GLU A 225 -21.30 -1.84 -0.26
CA GLU A 225 -20.25 -2.82 0.01
C GLU A 225 -18.86 -2.19 0.18
N ARG A 226 -18.70 -0.89 -0.11
CA ARG A 226 -17.45 -0.11 0.05
C ARG A 226 -16.84 -0.17 1.45
N TYR A 227 -17.58 -0.62 2.47
CA TYR A 227 -17.04 -0.79 3.82
C TYR A 227 -15.82 -1.74 3.87
N SER A 228 -15.55 -2.51 2.83
CA SER A 228 -14.41 -3.43 2.77
C SER A 228 -13.08 -2.67 2.88
N ILE A 229 -12.95 -1.49 2.29
CA ILE A 229 -11.74 -0.67 2.37
C ILE A 229 -11.51 -0.09 3.77
N GLU A 230 -12.55 0.13 4.56
CA GLU A 230 -12.42 0.55 5.97
C GLU A 230 -11.76 -0.56 6.80
N ARG A 231 -12.08 -1.82 6.50
CA ARG A 231 -11.42 -3.00 7.10
C ARG A 231 -9.94 -3.05 6.71
N THR A 232 -9.60 -2.73 5.45
CA THR A 232 -8.22 -2.62 4.99
C THR A 232 -7.46 -1.54 5.76
N ASN A 233 -8.05 -0.37 5.93
CA ASN A 233 -7.47 0.70 6.73
C ASN A 233 -7.22 0.24 8.18
N ALA A 234 -8.15 -0.49 8.80
CA ALA A 234 -7.97 -1.07 10.14
C ALA A 234 -6.83 -2.11 10.18
N TRP A 235 -6.66 -2.92 9.14
CA TRP A 235 -5.51 -3.85 9.03
C TRP A 235 -4.19 -3.12 8.91
N LEU A 236 -4.11 -2.08 8.06
CA LEU A 236 -2.92 -1.24 7.90
C LEU A 236 -2.56 -0.56 9.23
N ASP A 237 -3.52 -0.04 9.96
CA ASP A 237 -3.32 0.58 11.27
C ASP A 237 -2.78 -0.40 12.34
N SER A 238 -2.97 -1.70 12.14
CA SER A 238 -2.37 -2.73 13.00
C SER A 238 -0.84 -2.79 12.85
N TYR A 239 -0.28 -2.22 11.78
CA TYR A 239 1.16 -2.08 11.55
C TYR A 239 1.62 -0.70 12.00
N ARG A 240 2.31 -0.62 13.12
CA ARG A 240 2.67 0.66 13.75
C ARG A 240 3.57 1.55 12.89
N SER A 241 4.35 0.98 11.97
CA SER A 241 5.14 1.75 11.01
C SER A 241 4.28 2.39 9.92
N VAL A 242 3.09 1.85 9.64
CA VAL A 242 2.11 2.44 8.72
C VAL A 242 1.26 3.48 9.45
N LEU A 243 0.79 3.16 10.66
CA LEU A 243 -0.01 4.07 11.49
C LEU A 243 0.74 5.38 11.82
N ASN A 244 2.04 5.27 12.13
CA ASN A 244 2.91 6.39 12.48
C ASN A 244 4.21 6.32 11.67
N ARG A 245 4.36 7.23 10.74
CA ARG A 245 5.55 7.32 9.89
C ARG A 245 6.70 8.00 10.65
N PHE A 246 7.79 7.27 10.80
CA PHE A 246 9.08 7.78 11.28
C PHE A 246 10.12 7.92 10.16
N ASP A 247 9.86 7.28 9.01
CA ASP A 247 10.75 7.31 7.86
C ASP A 247 10.68 8.67 7.18
N THR A 248 11.83 9.32 6.99
CA THR A 248 11.93 10.68 6.43
C THR A 248 11.97 10.67 4.90
N THR A 249 12.31 9.55 4.27
CA THR A 249 12.31 9.42 2.81
C THR A 249 11.09 8.69 2.32
N GLN A 250 10.58 9.13 1.16
CA GLN A 250 9.47 8.47 0.49
C GLN A 250 9.79 6.99 0.20
N THR A 251 10.96 6.74 -0.39
CA THR A 251 11.40 5.38 -0.78
C THR A 251 11.43 4.38 0.38
N SER A 252 11.71 4.83 1.61
CA SER A 252 11.73 3.95 2.78
C SER A 252 10.34 3.65 3.32
N TRP A 253 9.37 4.52 3.06
CA TRP A 253 8.03 4.40 3.62
C TRP A 253 7.05 3.71 2.68
N GLU A 254 7.08 4.02 1.39
CA GLU A 254 6.12 3.48 0.40
C GLU A 254 6.37 2.02 0.00
N ARG A 255 7.44 1.38 0.53
CA ARG A 255 7.91 0.07 0.08
C ARG A 255 7.76 -1.01 1.14
#